data_e0fd7b38bba16b666e869e8d73ea93ff
#
_entry.id   e0fd7b38bba16b666e869e8d73ea93ff
#
_cell.length_a   1.000
_cell.length_b   1.000
_cell.length_c   1.000
_cell.angle_alpha   90.00
_cell.angle_beta   90.00
_cell.angle_gamma   90.00
#
_symmetry.space_group_name_H-M   'P 1'
#
loop_
_entity.id
_entity.type
_entity.pdbx_description
1 polymer ?
#
loop_
_entity_poly.entity_id
_entity_poly.type
_entity_poly.pdbx_seq_one_letter_code
_entity_poly.pdbx_strand_id
1 'polypeptide(L)'
;MIVLEFVRQSIPGGWKQSPSGWISGNCPMCRARGHTSDTRKRGGIMFQDDRVQYNCFNCNYKTGWSPGKRINKALNDLLVEFGADPAQIQRVNFELLKENENPVAEFLTATEKKDAAKITWQPADLPTDAVTFNEVDTDKLTTSQLEAFMRAVQYVDDRGMSFYSGWMWTPYSHFKNRVILPFNYKN
;
A
#
# COMPACT_ATOMS: atom_id res chain seq x y z
N MET A 1 -7.73 -13.17 -12.16
CA MET A 1 -7.23 -14.35 -12.90
C MET A 1 -5.74 -14.31 -13.18
N ILE A 2 -5.17 -13.18 -13.52
CA ILE A 2 -3.74 -13.02 -13.89
C ILE A 2 -2.75 -13.49 -12.82
N VAL A 3 -3.03 -13.22 -11.53
CA VAL A 3 -2.13 -13.60 -10.43
C VAL A 3 -2.02 -15.11 -10.25
N LEU A 4 -3.14 -15.82 -10.32
CA LEU A 4 -3.13 -17.27 -10.13
C LEU A 4 -2.32 -17.98 -11.21
N GLU A 5 -2.48 -17.52 -12.45
CA GLU A 5 -1.73 -18.05 -13.57
C GLU A 5 -0.24 -17.73 -13.44
N PHE A 6 0.10 -16.50 -13.10
CA PHE A 6 1.48 -16.08 -12.84
C PHE A 6 2.13 -16.88 -11.72
N VAL A 7 1.43 -17.09 -10.60
CA VAL A 7 1.94 -17.93 -9.50
C VAL A 7 2.12 -19.38 -9.94
N ARG A 8 1.18 -19.95 -10.72
CA ARG A 8 1.31 -21.32 -11.25
C ARG A 8 2.53 -21.48 -12.13
N GLN A 9 2.77 -20.54 -13.01
CA GLN A 9 3.94 -20.55 -13.91
C GLN A 9 5.26 -20.35 -13.16
N SER A 10 5.24 -19.69 -12.01
CA SER A 10 6.42 -19.47 -11.18
C SER A 10 6.81 -20.69 -10.32
N ILE A 11 5.93 -21.70 -10.18
CA ILE A 11 6.25 -22.88 -9.36
C ILE A 11 7.40 -23.66 -10.00
N PRO A 12 8.49 -23.94 -9.25
CA PRO A 12 9.62 -24.65 -9.81
C PRO A 12 9.26 -26.06 -10.29
N GLY A 13 9.94 -26.52 -11.33
CA GLY A 13 9.80 -27.90 -11.78
C GLY A 13 10.10 -28.93 -10.67
N GLY A 14 9.39 -30.05 -10.69
CA GLY A 14 9.56 -31.12 -9.70
C GLY A 14 8.65 -31.02 -8.47
N TRP A 15 7.87 -29.94 -8.32
CA TRP A 15 6.76 -29.89 -7.37
C TRP A 15 5.65 -30.84 -7.81
N LYS A 16 5.01 -31.51 -6.85
CA LYS A 16 3.98 -32.54 -7.15
C LYS A 16 2.66 -32.18 -6.49
N GLN A 17 1.59 -32.31 -7.25
CA GLN A 17 0.23 -32.15 -6.74
C GLN A 17 -0.19 -33.42 -5.98
N SER A 18 -0.74 -33.21 -4.78
CA SER A 18 -1.37 -34.27 -3.98
C SER A 18 -2.86 -34.40 -4.29
N PRO A 19 -3.52 -35.51 -3.95
CA PRO A 19 -4.95 -35.67 -4.09
C PRO A 19 -5.77 -34.63 -3.31
N SER A 20 -5.23 -34.04 -2.26
CA SER A 20 -5.84 -32.98 -1.49
C SER A 20 -5.72 -31.58 -2.13
N GLY A 21 -5.18 -31.48 -3.36
CA GLY A 21 -5.05 -30.23 -4.10
C GLY A 21 -3.78 -29.44 -3.81
N TRP A 22 -2.99 -29.82 -2.81
CA TRP A 22 -1.71 -29.18 -2.51
C TRP A 22 -0.65 -29.53 -3.53
N ILE A 23 0.09 -28.54 -3.99
CA ILE A 23 1.30 -28.72 -4.79
C ILE A 23 2.48 -28.58 -3.84
N SER A 24 3.23 -29.65 -3.64
CA SER A 24 4.27 -29.73 -2.60
C SER A 24 5.68 -29.88 -3.19
N GLY A 25 6.62 -29.18 -2.58
CA GLY A 25 8.03 -29.19 -2.96
C GLY A 25 8.95 -28.67 -1.86
N ASN A 26 10.24 -28.62 -2.15
CA ASN A 26 11.23 -28.13 -1.21
C ASN A 26 11.06 -26.61 -1.04
N CYS A 27 10.89 -26.15 0.19
CA CYS A 27 10.69 -24.74 0.50
C CYS A 27 11.99 -23.94 0.34
N PRO A 28 12.07 -22.95 -0.56
CA PRO A 28 13.27 -22.13 -0.70
C PRO A 28 13.46 -21.17 0.49
N MET A 29 12.36 -20.74 1.11
CA MET A 29 12.38 -19.81 2.22
C MET A 29 13.03 -20.36 3.49
N CYS A 30 13.19 -21.69 3.62
CA CYS A 30 13.88 -22.28 4.76
C CYS A 30 15.29 -21.72 4.90
N ARG A 31 16.06 -21.74 3.83
CA ARG A 31 17.45 -21.24 3.80
C ARG A 31 17.49 -19.73 4.01
N ALA A 32 16.65 -18.98 3.34
CA ALA A 32 16.59 -17.52 3.44
C ALA A 32 16.26 -17.06 4.87
N ARG A 33 15.61 -17.92 5.68
CA ARG A 33 15.26 -17.62 7.08
C ARG A 33 16.18 -18.29 8.11
N GLY A 34 17.35 -18.76 7.71
CA GLY A 34 18.33 -19.35 8.61
C GLY A 34 18.01 -20.78 9.09
N HIS A 35 17.02 -21.45 8.49
CA HIS A 35 16.74 -22.87 8.75
C HIS A 35 17.56 -23.77 7.81
N THR A 36 17.66 -25.04 8.19
CA THR A 36 18.22 -26.06 7.28
C THR A 36 17.38 -26.15 6.01
N SER A 37 18.07 -26.31 4.86
CA SER A 37 17.40 -26.48 3.57
C SER A 37 16.36 -27.58 3.63
N ASP A 38 15.16 -27.32 3.08
CA ASP A 38 14.12 -28.34 3.05
C ASP A 38 14.41 -29.38 1.97
N THR A 39 14.66 -30.62 2.39
CA THR A 39 14.82 -31.77 1.52
C THR A 39 13.64 -32.74 1.56
N ARG A 40 12.63 -32.44 2.40
CA ARG A 40 11.48 -33.31 2.66
C ARG A 40 10.19 -32.82 2.04
N LYS A 41 10.24 -31.81 1.13
CA LYS A 41 9.07 -31.24 0.42
C LYS A 41 7.98 -30.73 1.37
N ARG A 42 8.40 -30.00 2.41
CA ARG A 42 7.48 -29.45 3.44
C ARG A 42 6.88 -28.09 3.06
N GLY A 43 7.30 -27.49 1.94
CA GLY A 43 6.64 -26.37 1.32
C GLY A 43 5.42 -26.85 0.53
N GLY A 44 4.30 -26.17 0.66
CA GLY A 44 3.08 -26.46 -0.06
C GLY A 44 2.40 -25.19 -0.55
N ILE A 45 1.85 -25.25 -1.75
CA ILE A 45 1.01 -24.20 -2.32
C ILE A 45 -0.34 -24.80 -2.72
N MET A 46 -1.42 -24.08 -2.45
CA MET A 46 -2.78 -24.48 -2.79
C MET A 46 -3.49 -23.36 -3.50
N PHE A 47 -4.28 -23.71 -4.50
CA PHE A 47 -5.17 -22.83 -5.23
C PHE A 47 -6.60 -23.23 -4.93
N GLN A 48 -7.36 -22.33 -4.32
CA GLN A 48 -8.76 -22.57 -3.97
C GLN A 48 -9.55 -21.26 -4.08
N ASP A 49 -10.73 -21.30 -4.68
CA ASP A 49 -11.68 -20.18 -4.77
C ASP A 49 -11.01 -18.86 -5.20
N ASP A 50 -10.29 -18.89 -6.32
CA ASP A 50 -9.52 -17.75 -6.85
C ASP A 50 -8.46 -17.19 -5.89
N ARG A 51 -8.03 -17.97 -4.91
CA ARG A 51 -7.00 -17.63 -3.93
C ARG A 51 -5.79 -18.55 -4.09
N VAL A 52 -4.66 -18.04 -3.65
CA VAL A 52 -3.46 -18.86 -3.47
C VAL A 52 -3.01 -18.78 -2.02
N GLN A 53 -2.62 -19.93 -1.47
CA GLN A 53 -2.06 -20.03 -0.13
C GLN A 53 -0.75 -20.83 -0.21
N TYR A 54 0.22 -20.38 0.54
CA TYR A 54 1.49 -21.07 0.72
C TYR A 54 1.78 -21.28 2.19
N ASN A 55 2.24 -22.47 2.55
CA ASN A 55 2.69 -22.80 3.90
C ASN A 55 3.89 -23.73 3.85
N CYS A 56 4.87 -23.51 4.72
CA CYS A 56 5.97 -24.43 4.96
C CYS A 56 5.94 -24.95 6.41
N PHE A 57 5.83 -26.25 6.57
CA PHE A 57 5.82 -26.90 7.89
C PHE A 57 7.21 -26.97 8.56
N ASN A 58 8.28 -26.55 7.89
CA ASN A 58 9.62 -26.52 8.47
C ASN A 58 9.96 -25.14 9.08
N CYS A 59 9.78 -24.07 8.31
CA CYS A 59 10.14 -22.73 8.74
C CYS A 59 8.92 -21.87 9.09
N ASN A 60 7.72 -22.43 9.07
CA ASN A 60 6.44 -21.73 9.31
C ASN A 60 6.22 -20.50 8.43
N TYR A 61 6.85 -20.47 7.26
CA TYR A 61 6.61 -19.41 6.31
C TYR A 61 5.22 -19.54 5.72
N LYS A 62 4.41 -18.50 5.86
CA LYS A 62 3.04 -18.47 5.37
C LYS A 62 2.84 -17.21 4.56
N THR A 63 2.22 -17.36 3.41
CA THR A 63 1.81 -16.24 2.58
C THR A 63 0.67 -16.66 1.67
N GLY A 64 0.11 -15.71 0.93
CA GLY A 64 -0.95 -15.98 -0.02
C GLY A 64 -1.44 -14.71 -0.67
N TRP A 65 -2.39 -14.91 -1.58
CA TRP A 65 -3.07 -13.84 -2.26
C TRP A 65 -4.56 -14.15 -2.39
N SER A 66 -5.39 -13.12 -2.42
CA SER A 66 -6.83 -13.21 -2.69
C SER A 66 -7.26 -12.06 -3.62
N PRO A 67 -8.36 -12.23 -4.38
CA PRO A 67 -8.87 -11.21 -5.29
C PRO A 67 -9.01 -9.84 -4.63
N GLY A 68 -8.78 -8.79 -5.41
CA GLY A 68 -8.84 -7.41 -4.92
C GLY A 68 -7.64 -6.94 -4.10
N LYS A 69 -6.63 -7.79 -3.88
CA LYS A 69 -5.43 -7.42 -3.13
C LYS A 69 -4.19 -7.43 -4.04
N ARG A 70 -3.22 -6.57 -3.71
CA ARG A 70 -1.88 -6.62 -4.32
C ARG A 70 -1.12 -7.85 -3.82
N ILE A 71 -0.13 -8.28 -4.60
CA ILE A 71 0.87 -9.24 -4.15
C ILE A 71 1.63 -8.60 -2.98
N ASN A 72 1.50 -9.19 -1.79
CA ASN A 72 2.18 -8.70 -0.59
C ASN A 72 3.68 -9.03 -0.63
N LYS A 73 4.46 -8.36 0.23
CA LYS A 73 5.91 -8.56 0.29
C LYS A 73 6.30 -10.03 0.47
N ALA A 74 5.61 -10.76 1.34
CA ALA A 74 5.93 -12.15 1.61
C ALA A 74 5.70 -13.04 0.37
N LEU A 75 4.62 -12.84 -0.38
CA LEU A 75 4.41 -13.59 -1.63
C LEU A 75 5.41 -13.18 -2.70
N ASN A 76 5.74 -11.88 -2.79
CA ASN A 76 6.78 -11.40 -3.69
C ASN A 76 8.13 -12.07 -3.41
N ASP A 77 8.57 -12.10 -2.15
CA ASP A 77 9.83 -12.74 -1.75
C ASP A 77 9.85 -14.24 -2.11
N LEU A 78 8.73 -14.96 -1.91
CA LEU A 78 8.58 -16.35 -2.30
C LEU A 78 8.69 -16.54 -3.83
N LEU A 79 8.05 -15.67 -4.61
CA LEU A 79 8.06 -15.75 -6.07
C LEU A 79 9.46 -15.49 -6.64
N VAL A 80 10.19 -14.54 -6.06
CA VAL A 80 11.60 -14.30 -6.41
C VAL A 80 12.47 -15.54 -6.13
N GLU A 81 12.27 -16.18 -4.99
CA GLU A 81 12.96 -17.42 -4.65
C GLU A 81 12.54 -18.61 -5.54
N PHE A 82 11.36 -18.58 -6.13
CA PHE A 82 10.93 -19.52 -7.18
C PHE A 82 11.56 -19.24 -8.54
N GLY A 83 12.23 -18.09 -8.69
CA GLY A 83 12.89 -17.66 -9.93
C GLY A 83 12.04 -16.72 -10.79
N ALA A 84 10.97 -16.17 -10.26
CA ALA A 84 10.18 -15.17 -10.99
C ALA A 84 10.97 -13.85 -11.11
N ASP A 85 10.88 -13.22 -12.29
CA ASP A 85 11.49 -11.93 -12.53
C ASP A 85 10.77 -10.84 -11.73
N PRO A 86 11.48 -10.05 -10.90
CA PRO A 86 10.90 -8.93 -10.16
C PRO A 86 10.15 -7.93 -11.05
N ALA A 87 10.59 -7.70 -12.27
CA ALA A 87 9.92 -6.81 -13.21
C ALA A 87 8.54 -7.37 -13.64
N GLN A 88 8.42 -8.68 -13.79
CA GLN A 88 7.14 -9.32 -14.08
C GLN A 88 6.18 -9.23 -12.88
N ILE A 89 6.68 -9.43 -11.67
CA ILE A 89 5.87 -9.26 -10.45
C ILE A 89 5.32 -7.82 -10.35
N GLN A 90 6.14 -6.82 -10.66
CA GLN A 90 5.71 -5.42 -10.69
C GLN A 90 4.65 -5.16 -11.75
N ARG A 91 4.78 -5.74 -12.95
CA ARG A 91 3.76 -5.64 -14.01
C ARG A 91 2.42 -6.23 -13.57
N VAL A 92 2.43 -7.42 -12.97
CA VAL A 92 1.21 -8.04 -12.43
C VAL A 92 0.58 -7.17 -11.35
N ASN A 93 1.36 -6.59 -10.43
CA ASN A 93 0.85 -5.65 -9.44
C ASN A 93 0.26 -4.38 -10.07
N PHE A 94 0.84 -3.88 -11.16
CA PHE A 94 0.33 -2.72 -11.87
C PHE A 94 -1.00 -3.02 -12.59
N GLU A 95 -1.13 -4.20 -13.18
CA GLU A 95 -2.38 -4.63 -13.81
C GLU A 95 -3.50 -4.83 -12.77
N LEU A 96 -3.18 -5.39 -11.60
CA LEU A 96 -4.12 -5.46 -10.48
C LEU A 96 -4.59 -4.08 -10.01
N LEU A 97 -3.74 -3.05 -10.10
CA LEU A 97 -4.15 -1.68 -9.81
C LEU A 97 -5.17 -1.17 -10.81
N LYS A 98 -4.94 -1.41 -12.11
CA LYS A 98 -5.87 -1.02 -13.17
C LYS A 98 -7.22 -1.73 -13.04
N GLU A 99 -7.22 -3.03 -12.71
CA GLU A 99 -8.45 -3.78 -12.46
C GLU A 99 -9.19 -3.25 -11.22
N ASN A 100 -8.46 -2.79 -10.19
CA ASN A 100 -9.03 -2.21 -8.97
C ASN A 100 -9.40 -0.72 -9.12
N GLU A 101 -8.92 -0.01 -10.15
CA GLU A 101 -9.37 1.36 -10.46
C GLU A 101 -10.78 1.38 -11.08
N ASN A 102 -11.26 0.25 -11.61
CA ASN A 102 -12.64 0.08 -12.03
C ASN A 102 -13.70 -0.06 -10.90
N PRO A 103 -13.37 -0.42 -9.64
CA PRO A 103 -14.37 -0.45 -8.59
C PRO A 103 -14.91 0.94 -8.21
N VAL A 104 -14.26 2.02 -8.64
CA VAL A 104 -14.85 3.36 -8.47
C VAL A 104 -16.14 3.49 -9.27
N ALA A 105 -16.22 2.93 -10.48
CA ALA A 105 -17.45 2.90 -11.29
C ALA A 105 -18.49 1.95 -10.67
N GLU A 106 -18.08 0.79 -10.17
CA GLU A 106 -18.99 -0.19 -9.55
C GLU A 106 -19.42 0.24 -8.14
N PHE A 107 -18.53 0.90 -7.39
CA PHE A 107 -18.86 1.52 -6.11
C PHE A 107 -19.77 2.74 -6.30
N LEU A 108 -19.59 3.53 -7.34
CA LEU A 108 -20.49 4.64 -7.69
C LEU A 108 -21.87 4.12 -8.14
N THR A 109 -21.93 3.03 -8.91
CA THR A 109 -23.21 2.42 -9.33
C THR A 109 -23.91 1.64 -8.21
N ALA A 110 -23.17 1.07 -7.26
CA ALA A 110 -23.73 0.41 -6.07
C ALA A 110 -24.22 1.40 -5.01
N THR A 111 -23.60 2.59 -4.95
CA THR A 111 -24.03 3.68 -4.04
C THR A 111 -25.23 4.45 -4.60
N GLU A 112 -25.46 4.44 -5.91
CA GLU A 112 -26.68 5.01 -6.51
C GLU A 112 -27.96 4.27 -6.13
N LYS A 113 -27.86 3.04 -5.60
CA LYS A 113 -29.02 2.22 -5.16
C LYS A 113 -29.34 2.30 -3.65
N LYS A 114 -28.50 2.92 -2.85
CA LYS A 114 -28.85 3.37 -1.50
C LYS A 114 -28.84 4.88 -1.59
N ASP A 115 -29.99 5.51 -1.31
CA ASP A 115 -30.14 6.96 -1.23
C ASP A 115 -28.82 7.59 -0.82
N ALA A 116 -28.05 8.01 -1.80
CA ALA A 116 -26.78 8.69 -1.55
C ALA A 116 -27.17 9.97 -0.83
N ALA A 117 -27.05 9.96 0.48
CA ALA A 117 -27.09 11.18 1.26
C ALA A 117 -26.11 12.10 0.54
N LYS A 118 -26.67 13.10 -0.16
CA LYS A 118 -25.91 14.07 -0.92
C LYS A 118 -24.86 14.61 0.04
N ILE A 119 -23.59 14.22 -0.14
CA ILE A 119 -22.51 14.69 0.73
C ILE A 119 -22.47 16.20 0.51
N THR A 120 -23.13 16.92 1.38
CA THR A 120 -23.10 18.38 1.39
C THR A 120 -21.83 18.76 2.11
N TRP A 121 -20.81 19.13 1.34
CA TRP A 121 -19.59 19.68 1.91
C TRP A 121 -19.95 20.97 2.64
N GLN A 122 -19.77 20.96 3.95
CA GLN A 122 -19.87 22.18 4.74
C GLN A 122 -18.55 22.93 4.59
N PRO A 123 -18.57 24.21 4.20
CA PRO A 123 -17.36 25.01 4.25
C PRO A 123 -16.85 25.00 5.68
N ALA A 124 -15.60 24.64 5.88
CA ALA A 124 -14.93 24.77 7.15
C ALA A 124 -14.12 26.05 7.13
N ASP A 125 -14.30 26.88 8.14
CA ASP A 125 -13.48 28.07 8.29
C ASP A 125 -12.03 27.67 8.58
N LEU A 126 -11.11 28.37 7.93
CA LEU A 126 -9.69 28.24 8.25
C LEU A 126 -9.45 28.76 9.68
N PRO A 127 -8.49 28.20 10.42
CA PRO A 127 -8.09 28.76 11.69
C PRO A 127 -7.76 30.24 11.52
N THR A 128 -8.31 31.10 12.37
CA THR A 128 -8.19 32.57 12.27
C THR A 128 -6.76 33.08 12.38
N ASP A 129 -5.87 32.24 12.94
CA ASP A 129 -4.45 32.48 13.15
C ASP A 129 -3.56 31.73 12.14
N ALA A 130 -4.16 31.07 11.12
CA ALA A 130 -3.41 30.42 10.06
C ALA A 130 -2.94 31.48 9.04
N VAL A 131 -1.63 31.44 8.76
CA VAL A 131 -0.99 32.32 7.79
C VAL A 131 -0.28 31.49 6.72
N THR A 132 -0.18 32.03 5.50
CA THR A 132 0.58 31.36 4.45
C THR A 132 2.06 31.32 4.81
N PHE A 133 2.79 30.32 4.36
CA PHE A 133 4.22 30.18 4.66
C PHE A 133 5.02 31.45 4.30
N ASN A 134 4.63 32.13 3.23
CA ASN A 134 5.31 33.35 2.76
C ASN A 134 5.01 34.60 3.62
N GLU A 135 3.95 34.55 4.42
CA GLU A 135 3.51 35.66 5.27
C GLU A 135 3.89 35.47 6.74
N VAL A 136 4.55 34.36 7.07
CA VAL A 136 5.01 34.09 8.43
C VAL A 136 6.13 35.09 8.78
N ASP A 137 5.86 35.96 9.77
CA ASP A 137 6.85 36.84 10.32
C ASP A 137 7.72 36.08 11.34
N THR A 138 8.88 35.62 10.88
CA THR A 138 9.79 34.81 11.68
C THR A 138 10.37 35.55 12.87
N ASP A 139 10.45 36.90 12.83
CA ASP A 139 11.01 37.73 13.91
C ASP A 139 10.06 37.83 15.11
N LYS A 140 8.78 37.53 14.90
CA LYS A 140 7.77 37.50 15.96
C LYS A 140 7.59 36.14 16.62
N LEU A 141 8.25 35.11 16.09
CA LEU A 141 8.12 33.75 16.62
C LEU A 141 9.07 33.53 17.81
N THR A 142 8.58 32.79 18.80
CA THR A 142 9.49 32.24 19.82
C THR A 142 10.41 31.18 19.19
N THR A 143 11.54 30.90 19.81
CA THR A 143 12.48 29.88 19.33
C THR A 143 11.79 28.55 19.05
N SER A 144 10.92 28.08 19.94
CA SER A 144 10.16 26.82 19.75
C SER A 144 9.18 26.88 18.58
N GLN A 145 8.56 28.02 18.33
CA GLN A 145 7.65 28.22 17.19
C GLN A 145 8.43 28.28 15.88
N LEU A 146 9.58 28.95 15.88
CA LEU A 146 10.47 29.01 14.72
C LEU A 146 10.95 27.61 14.32
N GLU A 147 11.42 26.81 15.28
CA GLU A 147 11.82 25.42 15.02
C GLU A 147 10.65 24.58 14.45
N ALA A 148 9.44 24.77 14.97
CA ALA A 148 8.26 24.07 14.48
C ALA A 148 7.90 24.51 13.05
N PHE A 149 8.01 25.79 12.74
CA PHE A 149 7.81 26.31 11.40
C PHE A 149 8.84 25.76 10.41
N MET A 150 10.12 25.79 10.77
CA MET A 150 11.19 25.24 9.94
C MET A 150 10.99 23.75 9.64
N ARG A 151 10.52 22.96 10.62
CA ARG A 151 10.16 21.55 10.38
C ARG A 151 8.96 21.42 9.42
N ALA A 152 7.99 22.33 9.47
CA ALA A 152 6.85 22.32 8.54
C ALA A 152 7.30 22.64 7.10
N VAL A 153 8.18 23.62 6.93
CA VAL A 153 8.78 23.97 5.62
C VAL A 153 9.58 22.78 5.07
N GLN A 154 10.46 22.20 5.89
CA GLN A 154 11.26 21.03 5.50
C GLN A 154 10.37 19.84 5.10
N TYR A 155 9.29 19.58 5.84
CA TYR A 155 8.34 18.52 5.52
C TYR A 155 7.70 18.67 4.13
N VAL A 156 7.36 19.90 3.74
CA VAL A 156 6.78 20.20 2.42
C VAL A 156 7.83 20.05 1.33
N ASP A 157 9.05 20.52 1.60
CA ASP A 157 10.19 20.45 0.66
C ASP A 157 10.64 19.01 0.40
N ASP A 158 10.81 18.20 1.43
CA ASP A 158 11.18 16.78 1.34
C ASP A 158 10.18 15.96 0.50
N ARG A 159 8.95 16.44 0.37
CA ARG A 159 7.91 15.84 -0.47
C ARG A 159 7.84 16.40 -1.88
N GLY A 160 8.73 17.33 -2.24
CA GLY A 160 8.74 17.99 -3.54
C GLY A 160 7.51 18.87 -3.79
N MET A 161 6.86 19.36 -2.74
CA MET A 161 5.62 20.16 -2.83
C MET A 161 5.84 21.65 -2.54
N SER A 162 7.06 22.10 -2.46
CA SER A 162 7.43 23.51 -2.19
C SER A 162 7.00 24.50 -3.28
N PHE A 163 6.66 24.00 -4.48
CA PHE A 163 6.16 24.83 -5.58
C PHE A 163 4.75 25.40 -5.34
N TYR A 164 3.98 24.87 -4.39
CA TYR A 164 2.65 25.33 -4.10
C TYR A 164 2.69 26.45 -3.05
N SER A 165 2.23 27.65 -3.40
CA SER A 165 2.26 28.82 -2.53
C SER A 165 1.13 28.90 -1.51
N GLY A 166 0.17 28.00 -1.55
CA GLY A 166 -1.03 28.01 -0.69
C GLY A 166 -0.85 27.26 0.64
N TRP A 167 0.36 26.80 0.98
CA TRP A 167 0.62 26.17 2.26
C TRP A 167 0.45 27.16 3.41
N MET A 168 -0.31 26.78 4.43
CA MET A 168 -0.53 27.58 5.62
C MET A 168 -0.03 26.87 6.87
N TRP A 169 0.26 27.63 7.89
CA TRP A 169 0.74 27.14 9.17
C TRP A 169 0.19 28.02 10.30
N THR A 170 0.03 27.44 11.48
CA THR A 170 -0.34 28.16 12.69
C THR A 170 0.45 27.66 13.90
N PRO A 171 0.98 28.57 14.74
CA PRO A 171 1.63 28.21 16.00
C PRO A 171 0.62 27.94 17.12
N TYR A 172 -0.66 28.23 16.90
CA TYR A 172 -1.70 28.24 17.91
C TYR A 172 -2.81 27.24 17.61
N SER A 173 -3.79 27.16 18.50
CA SER A 173 -5.02 26.37 18.37
C SER A 173 -4.84 24.85 18.28
N HIS A 174 -5.92 24.16 17.95
CA HIS A 174 -5.95 22.70 17.76
C HIS A 174 -5.08 22.21 16.58
N PHE A 175 -4.67 23.12 15.70
CA PHE A 175 -3.84 22.83 14.52
C PHE A 175 -2.37 23.16 14.74
N LYS A 176 -1.96 23.41 15.97
CA LYS A 176 -0.58 23.73 16.35
C LYS A 176 0.43 22.78 15.69
N ASN A 177 1.43 23.38 15.03
CA ASN A 177 2.53 22.66 14.35
C ASN A 177 2.07 21.76 13.19
N ARG A 178 0.92 22.01 12.59
CA ARG A 178 0.44 21.30 11.40
C ARG A 178 0.55 22.17 10.17
N VAL A 179 0.84 21.50 9.05
CA VAL A 179 0.70 22.09 7.72
C VAL A 179 -0.77 22.05 7.34
N ILE A 180 -1.31 23.18 6.90
CA ILE A 180 -2.71 23.32 6.48
C ILE A 180 -2.73 23.56 4.98
N LEU A 181 -3.51 22.75 4.26
CA LEU A 181 -3.76 22.93 2.84
C LEU A 181 -5.23 23.26 2.64
N PRO A 182 -5.57 24.52 2.30
CA PRO A 182 -6.95 24.89 2.02
C PRO A 182 -7.39 24.31 0.67
N PHE A 183 -8.50 23.57 0.65
CA PHE A 183 -9.14 23.11 -0.55
C PHE A 183 -10.36 23.95 -0.89
N ASN A 184 -10.36 24.54 -2.08
CA ASN A 184 -11.54 25.19 -2.61
C ASN A 184 -12.25 24.22 -3.55
N TYR A 185 -13.38 23.69 -3.13
CA TYR A 185 -14.25 22.88 -3.98
C TYR A 185 -15.19 23.82 -4.74
N LYS A 186 -15.10 23.80 -6.08
CA LYS A 186 -16.13 24.44 -6.93
C LYS A 186 -17.21 23.40 -7.18
N ASN A 187 -18.42 23.70 -6.71
CA ASN A 187 -19.64 22.95 -7.10
C ASN A 187 -19.90 23.11 -8.60
#